data_5ec2fde7607d18f63b0c4eda4c1cb454
#
_entry.id   5ec2fde7607d18f63b0c4eda4c1cb454
#
_cell.length_a   1.000
_cell.length_b   1.000
_cell.length_c   1.000
_cell.angle_alpha   90.00
_cell.angle_beta   90.00
_cell.angle_gamma   90.00
#
_symmetry.space_group_name_H-M   'P 1'
#
loop_
_entity.id
_entity.type
_entity.pdbx_description
1 polymer ?
#
loop_
_entity_poly.entity_id
_entity_poly.type
_entity_poly.pdbx_seq_one_letter_code
_entity_poly.pdbx_strand_id
1 'polypeptide(L)'
;MYRFLLRPKWIGFHLLCIVGIIGMVNLSVWQFHRLADRQEFNESVRERTQLEVVDVTAVENEEPTDLQWRPVGARGTYLPEEQVLIVNRSQGGRAGSNVITPLLLDDGRVVIVNRGFIALDQSAPEPPEGEVRIVGTARISESRRTGQSAEAPGDLREFLRLDLSRLDDQIDGDVLDIWIAAEVSDPVDDPLLSPVALPELSDGPHLSYAIQWLIFSVAVVIGWVLAVRWSISRRRDPRSSPSA
;
A
#
# COMPACT_ATOMS: atom_id res chain seq x y z
N MET A 1 -31.84 -23.26 42.06
CA MET A 1 -32.03 -23.73 40.70
C MET A 1 -30.87 -23.32 39.76
N TYR A 2 -30.30 -22.14 39.90
CA TYR A 2 -29.27 -21.60 39.00
C TYR A 2 -27.80 -21.84 39.45
N ARG A 3 -27.57 -22.43 40.64
CA ARG A 3 -26.21 -22.64 41.21
C ARG A 3 -25.29 -23.48 40.32
N PHE A 4 -25.82 -24.27 39.38
CA PHE A 4 -25.02 -25.07 38.46
C PHE A 4 -24.27 -24.19 37.43
N LEU A 5 -24.81 -23.02 37.08
CA LEU A 5 -24.14 -22.06 36.19
C LEU A 5 -22.86 -21.48 36.79
N LEU A 6 -22.68 -21.59 38.09
CA LEU A 6 -21.49 -21.19 38.84
C LEU A 6 -20.48 -22.36 39.02
N ARG A 7 -20.73 -23.54 38.43
CA ARG A 7 -19.74 -24.63 38.44
C ARG A 7 -18.56 -24.30 37.55
N PRO A 8 -17.33 -24.76 37.82
CA PRO A 8 -16.14 -24.41 37.06
C PRO A 8 -16.27 -24.59 35.54
N LYS A 9 -16.91 -25.66 35.10
CA LYS A 9 -17.16 -25.90 33.64
C LYS A 9 -18.05 -24.82 32.99
N TRP A 10 -19.05 -24.33 33.71
CA TRP A 10 -19.94 -23.29 33.21
C TRP A 10 -19.30 -21.91 33.28
N ILE A 11 -18.53 -21.64 34.33
CA ILE A 11 -17.73 -20.41 34.41
C ILE A 11 -16.74 -20.37 33.24
N GLY A 12 -16.03 -21.45 32.96
CA GLY A 12 -15.14 -21.55 31.80
C GLY A 12 -15.86 -21.31 30.48
N PHE A 13 -17.07 -21.89 30.30
CA PHE A 13 -17.89 -21.66 29.10
C PHE A 13 -18.33 -20.20 28.97
N HIS A 14 -18.79 -19.56 30.05
CA HIS A 14 -19.17 -18.14 30.05
C HIS A 14 -17.99 -17.25 29.70
N LEU A 15 -16.81 -17.49 30.32
CA LEU A 15 -15.60 -16.75 30.03
C LEU A 15 -15.19 -16.91 28.56
N LEU A 16 -15.24 -18.14 28.03
CA LEU A 16 -14.94 -18.39 26.61
C LEU A 16 -15.84 -17.60 25.66
N CYS A 17 -17.17 -17.61 25.93
CA CYS A 17 -18.13 -16.83 25.14
C CYS A 17 -17.84 -15.33 25.22
N ILE A 18 -17.59 -14.80 26.41
CA ILE A 18 -17.31 -13.37 26.62
C ILE A 18 -16.03 -12.97 25.91
N VAL A 19 -14.93 -13.71 26.10
CA VAL A 19 -13.65 -13.45 25.46
C VAL A 19 -13.79 -13.55 23.93
N GLY A 20 -14.51 -14.56 23.42
CA GLY A 20 -14.79 -14.71 22.01
C GLY A 20 -15.57 -13.53 21.43
N ILE A 21 -16.64 -13.08 22.10
CA ILE A 21 -17.44 -11.91 21.68
C ILE A 21 -16.56 -10.65 21.66
N ILE A 22 -15.80 -10.39 22.75
CA ILE A 22 -14.90 -9.24 22.82
C ILE A 22 -13.88 -9.28 21.67
N GLY A 23 -13.27 -10.45 21.43
CA GLY A 23 -12.32 -10.62 20.33
C GLY A 23 -12.93 -10.32 18.97
N MET A 24 -14.12 -10.86 18.67
CA MET A 24 -14.82 -10.64 17.40
C MET A 24 -15.26 -9.18 17.23
N VAL A 25 -15.75 -8.52 18.28
CA VAL A 25 -16.09 -7.09 18.22
C VAL A 25 -14.85 -6.24 17.97
N ASN A 26 -13.72 -6.54 18.63
CA ASN A 26 -12.46 -5.82 18.38
C ASN A 26 -11.97 -6.02 16.93
N LEU A 27 -12.07 -7.24 16.38
CA LEU A 27 -11.75 -7.51 14.99
C LEU A 27 -12.65 -6.73 14.02
N SER A 28 -13.96 -6.61 14.33
CA SER A 28 -14.86 -5.79 13.54
C SER A 28 -14.47 -4.31 13.56
N VAL A 29 -14.19 -3.75 14.74
CA VAL A 29 -13.73 -2.35 14.90
C VAL A 29 -12.41 -2.12 14.15
N TRP A 30 -11.47 -3.05 14.24
CA TRP A 30 -10.22 -2.99 13.50
C TRP A 30 -10.45 -2.96 11.98
N GLN A 31 -11.38 -3.77 11.47
CA GLN A 31 -11.74 -3.76 10.04
C GLN A 31 -12.37 -2.43 9.60
N PHE A 32 -13.20 -1.80 10.45
CA PHE A 32 -13.73 -0.47 10.15
C PHE A 32 -12.63 0.60 10.09
N HIS A 33 -11.64 0.55 10.99
CA HIS A 33 -10.49 1.45 10.91
C HIS A 33 -9.70 1.24 9.60
N ARG A 34 -9.45 -0.03 9.23
CA ARG A 34 -8.77 -0.34 7.96
C ARG A 34 -9.54 0.12 6.73
N LEU A 35 -10.86 0.07 6.77
CA LEU A 35 -11.71 0.63 5.73
C LEU A 35 -11.57 2.16 5.64
N ALA A 36 -11.62 2.84 6.78
CA ALA A 36 -11.46 4.30 6.84
C ALA A 36 -10.07 4.74 6.31
N ASP A 37 -8.98 4.09 6.77
CA ASP A 37 -7.62 4.34 6.29
C ASP A 37 -7.54 4.19 4.75
N ARG A 38 -8.22 3.16 4.22
CA ARG A 38 -8.20 2.89 2.78
C ARG A 38 -9.00 3.90 1.98
N GLN A 39 -10.14 4.34 2.50
CA GLN A 39 -10.97 5.38 1.88
C GLN A 39 -10.26 6.72 1.87
N GLU A 40 -9.63 7.13 2.98
CA GLU A 40 -8.82 8.34 3.06
C GLU A 40 -7.66 8.33 2.05
N PHE A 41 -6.94 7.21 1.96
CA PHE A 41 -5.90 7.04 0.94
C PHE A 41 -6.46 7.18 -0.48
N ASN A 42 -7.55 6.48 -0.80
CA ASN A 42 -8.16 6.51 -2.12
C ASN A 42 -8.65 7.93 -2.50
N GLU A 43 -9.22 8.66 -1.54
CA GLU A 43 -9.69 10.03 -1.74
C GLU A 43 -8.50 10.98 -1.98
N SER A 44 -7.47 10.89 -1.16
CA SER A 44 -6.23 11.67 -1.34
C SER A 44 -5.61 11.47 -2.74
N VAL A 45 -5.54 10.21 -3.22
CA VAL A 45 -5.04 9.95 -4.58
C VAL A 45 -5.94 10.57 -5.64
N ARG A 46 -7.28 10.41 -5.53
CA ARG A 46 -8.23 10.96 -6.50
C ARG A 46 -8.18 12.49 -6.57
N GLU A 47 -8.16 13.15 -5.43
CA GLU A 47 -8.11 14.61 -5.36
C GLU A 47 -6.82 15.16 -5.94
N ARG A 48 -5.68 14.59 -5.50
CA ARG A 48 -4.37 15.10 -5.90
C ARG A 48 -4.04 14.86 -7.37
N THR A 49 -4.45 13.73 -7.94
CA THR A 49 -4.24 13.43 -9.37
C THR A 49 -5.09 14.29 -10.31
N GLN A 50 -6.10 15.00 -9.80
CA GLN A 50 -6.93 15.91 -10.58
C GLN A 50 -6.45 17.37 -10.53
N LEU A 51 -5.43 17.68 -9.73
CA LEU A 51 -4.86 19.01 -9.67
C LEU A 51 -4.20 19.40 -11.01
N GLU A 52 -4.07 20.69 -11.24
CA GLU A 52 -3.33 21.18 -12.40
C GLU A 52 -1.85 20.79 -12.33
N VAL A 53 -1.27 20.54 -13.51
CA VAL A 53 0.17 20.26 -13.64
C VAL A 53 0.95 21.48 -13.22
N VAL A 54 1.89 21.31 -12.30
CA VAL A 54 2.82 22.37 -11.88
C VAL A 54 4.25 21.98 -12.26
N ASP A 55 5.08 23.00 -12.47
CA ASP A 55 6.50 22.77 -12.72
C ASP A 55 7.18 22.25 -11.45
N VAL A 56 7.99 21.20 -11.58
CA VAL A 56 8.68 20.57 -10.44
C VAL A 56 9.58 21.57 -9.70
N THR A 57 10.14 22.56 -10.41
CA THR A 57 10.99 23.59 -9.82
C THR A 57 10.22 24.62 -9.00
N ALA A 58 8.92 24.78 -9.26
CA ALA A 58 8.07 25.75 -8.54
C ALA A 58 7.58 25.24 -7.17
N VAL A 59 7.69 23.92 -6.91
CA VAL A 59 7.17 23.27 -5.70
C VAL A 59 8.27 22.77 -4.76
N GLU A 60 9.51 23.18 -4.96
CA GLU A 60 10.67 22.75 -4.18
C GLU A 60 10.59 23.03 -2.66
N ASN A 61 9.82 24.06 -2.26
CA ASN A 61 9.64 24.43 -0.87
C ASN A 61 8.40 23.78 -0.22
N GLU A 62 7.66 22.96 -0.96
CA GLU A 62 6.55 22.21 -0.41
C GLU A 62 7.06 20.91 0.22
N GLU A 63 6.38 20.44 1.28
CA GLU A 63 6.73 19.15 1.89
C GLU A 63 6.53 18.01 0.88
N PRO A 64 7.49 17.08 0.70
CA PRO A 64 7.38 16.00 -0.29
C PRO A 64 6.09 15.17 -0.16
N THR A 65 5.60 14.98 1.07
CA THR A 65 4.36 14.27 1.35
C THR A 65 3.12 14.96 0.78
N ASP A 66 3.14 16.30 0.66
CA ASP A 66 2.04 17.07 0.10
C ASP A 66 2.02 17.03 -1.42
N LEU A 67 3.18 16.81 -2.02
CA LEU A 67 3.34 16.64 -3.46
C LEU A 67 2.96 15.24 -3.94
N GLN A 68 2.94 14.24 -3.06
CA GLN A 68 2.65 12.86 -3.45
C GLN A 68 1.32 12.76 -4.21
N TRP A 69 1.33 12.14 -5.40
CA TRP A 69 0.21 11.98 -6.32
C TRP A 69 -0.19 13.24 -7.11
N ARG A 70 0.49 14.37 -6.94
CA ARG A 70 0.24 15.58 -7.70
C ARG A 70 0.81 15.47 -9.12
N PRO A 71 0.10 15.92 -10.15
CA PRO A 71 0.65 16.04 -11.49
C PRO A 71 1.74 17.11 -11.52
N VAL A 72 2.91 16.75 -12.06
CA VAL A 72 4.06 17.65 -12.18
C VAL A 72 4.64 17.58 -13.58
N GLY A 73 5.20 18.70 -14.04
CA GLY A 73 5.97 18.79 -15.27
C GLY A 73 7.44 19.04 -14.95
N ALA A 74 8.33 18.49 -15.76
CA ALA A 74 9.76 18.75 -15.70
C ALA A 74 10.31 18.95 -17.11
N ARG A 75 11.36 19.77 -17.23
CA ARG A 75 12.10 19.99 -18.46
C ARG A 75 13.58 19.88 -18.18
N GLY A 76 14.32 19.17 -19.05
CA GLY A 76 15.75 18.98 -18.85
C GLY A 76 16.35 17.98 -19.82
N THR A 77 17.51 17.46 -19.48
CA THR A 77 18.23 16.45 -20.25
C THR A 77 18.50 15.23 -19.41
N TYR A 78 18.18 14.05 -19.92
CA TYR A 78 18.47 12.80 -19.22
C TYR A 78 19.96 12.56 -19.05
N LEU A 79 20.34 11.90 -17.97
CA LEU A 79 21.69 11.41 -17.68
C LEU A 79 21.74 9.89 -17.91
N PRO A 80 21.97 9.40 -19.15
CA PRO A 80 21.88 7.98 -19.49
C PRO A 80 22.87 7.11 -18.72
N GLU A 81 24.05 7.64 -18.43
CA GLU A 81 25.09 6.93 -17.69
C GLU A 81 24.68 6.61 -16.23
N GLU A 82 23.71 7.38 -15.69
CA GLU A 82 23.19 7.20 -14.35
C GLU A 82 21.88 6.40 -14.33
N GLN A 83 21.48 5.81 -15.46
CA GLN A 83 20.29 4.97 -15.55
C GLN A 83 20.42 3.72 -14.69
N VAL A 84 19.40 3.41 -13.90
CA VAL A 84 19.32 2.24 -13.02
C VAL A 84 17.98 1.52 -13.16
N LEU A 85 17.90 0.29 -12.65
CA LEU A 85 16.69 -0.50 -12.62
C LEU A 85 16.19 -0.69 -11.18
N ILE A 86 14.90 -0.49 -10.97
CA ILE A 86 14.26 -0.98 -9.75
C ILE A 86 13.69 -2.36 -10.05
N VAL A 87 14.38 -3.38 -9.56
CA VAL A 87 14.07 -4.79 -9.83
C VAL A 87 12.94 -5.33 -8.95
N ASN A 88 12.49 -6.56 -9.24
CA ASN A 88 11.42 -7.25 -8.51
C ASN A 88 10.09 -6.49 -8.53
N ARG A 89 9.78 -5.86 -9.65
CA ARG A 89 8.48 -5.22 -9.89
C ARG A 89 7.54 -6.17 -10.63
N SER A 90 6.25 -5.91 -10.50
CA SER A 90 5.21 -6.64 -11.24
C SER A 90 4.14 -5.66 -11.70
N GLN A 91 3.79 -5.70 -12.98
CA GLN A 91 2.74 -4.89 -13.58
C GLN A 91 1.94 -5.73 -14.58
N GLY A 92 0.60 -5.68 -14.49
CA GLY A 92 -0.27 -6.46 -15.37
C GLY A 92 -0.05 -7.99 -15.28
N GLY A 93 0.39 -8.52 -14.13
CA GLY A 93 0.69 -9.95 -13.93
C GLY A 93 2.04 -10.40 -14.51
N ARG A 94 2.85 -9.49 -15.05
CA ARG A 94 4.21 -9.76 -15.58
C ARG A 94 5.24 -9.29 -14.58
N ALA A 95 6.26 -10.11 -14.34
CA ALA A 95 7.43 -9.72 -13.55
C ALA A 95 8.38 -8.88 -14.42
N GLY A 96 9.10 -7.94 -13.80
CA GLY A 96 9.99 -7.04 -14.50
C GLY A 96 10.67 -6.03 -13.60
N SER A 97 11.05 -4.91 -14.19
CA SER A 97 11.75 -3.82 -13.52
C SER A 97 11.21 -2.47 -13.99
N ASN A 98 11.35 -1.44 -13.15
CA ASN A 98 11.14 -0.07 -13.58
C ASN A 98 12.48 0.54 -14.03
N VAL A 99 12.44 1.28 -15.12
CA VAL A 99 13.60 2.01 -15.67
C VAL A 99 13.62 3.41 -15.06
N ILE A 100 14.68 3.70 -14.33
CA ILE A 100 14.87 4.97 -13.63
C ILE A 100 16.03 5.70 -14.28
N THR A 101 15.79 6.91 -14.74
CA THR A 101 16.82 7.75 -15.34
C THR A 101 16.75 9.14 -14.70
N PRO A 102 17.87 9.66 -14.15
CA PRO A 102 17.93 11.03 -13.65
C PRO A 102 17.77 12.03 -14.80
N LEU A 103 17.08 13.13 -14.53
CA LEU A 103 16.86 14.25 -15.44
C LEU A 103 17.52 15.50 -14.86
N LEU A 104 18.54 16.01 -15.52
CA LEU A 104 19.18 17.30 -15.19
C LEU A 104 18.27 18.43 -15.66
N LEU A 105 17.77 19.21 -14.73
CA LEU A 105 16.89 20.35 -14.96
C LEU A 105 17.66 21.59 -15.43
N ASP A 106 16.98 22.57 -16.02
CA ASP A 106 17.57 23.81 -16.53
C ASP A 106 18.26 24.66 -15.43
N ASP A 107 17.87 24.48 -14.17
CA ASP A 107 18.46 25.16 -13.01
C ASP A 107 19.66 24.42 -12.38
N GLY A 108 20.04 23.27 -12.93
CA GLY A 108 21.18 22.47 -12.51
C GLY A 108 20.87 21.41 -11.45
N ARG A 109 19.62 21.34 -10.95
CA ARG A 109 19.19 20.26 -10.05
C ARG A 109 18.82 19.01 -10.83
N VAL A 110 18.69 17.90 -10.13
CA VAL A 110 18.34 16.60 -10.72
C VAL A 110 17.02 16.11 -10.16
N VAL A 111 16.09 15.72 -11.03
CA VAL A 111 14.90 14.97 -10.62
C VAL A 111 14.99 13.53 -11.11
N ILE A 112 14.65 12.61 -10.23
CA ILE A 112 14.63 11.18 -10.61
C ILE A 112 13.34 10.88 -11.37
N VAL A 113 13.46 10.27 -12.54
CA VAL A 113 12.34 9.92 -13.40
C VAL A 113 12.21 8.42 -13.52
N ASN A 114 11.07 7.89 -13.15
CA ASN A 114 10.67 6.54 -13.51
C ASN A 114 9.99 6.59 -14.88
N ARG A 115 10.74 6.18 -15.91
CA ARG A 115 10.30 6.21 -17.32
C ARG A 115 9.24 5.15 -17.63
N GLY A 116 9.17 4.09 -16.82
CA GLY A 116 8.19 3.05 -17.00
C GLY A 116 8.68 1.66 -16.63
N PHE A 117 7.79 0.69 -16.78
CA PHE A 117 8.03 -0.72 -16.51
C PHE A 117 8.44 -1.47 -17.78
N ILE A 118 9.43 -2.37 -17.66
CA ILE A 118 9.82 -3.35 -18.67
C ILE A 118 9.69 -4.76 -18.10
N ALA A 119 9.39 -5.74 -18.94
CA ALA A 119 9.37 -7.14 -18.55
C ALA A 119 10.79 -7.71 -18.40
N LEU A 120 10.94 -8.82 -17.66
CA LEU A 120 12.24 -9.46 -17.39
C LEU A 120 13.00 -9.90 -18.64
N ASP A 121 12.32 -10.16 -19.75
CA ASP A 121 12.87 -10.59 -21.02
C ASP A 121 13.28 -9.42 -21.93
N GLN A 122 13.18 -8.18 -21.45
CA GLN A 122 13.49 -6.96 -22.18
C GLN A 122 14.68 -6.22 -21.53
N SER A 123 15.46 -5.55 -22.36
CA SER A 123 16.52 -4.65 -21.91
C SER A 123 15.98 -3.22 -21.80
N ALA A 124 16.46 -2.48 -20.81
CA ALA A 124 16.10 -1.07 -20.65
C ALA A 124 16.53 -0.27 -21.88
N PRO A 125 15.62 0.46 -22.53
CA PRO A 125 15.98 1.31 -23.66
C PRO A 125 16.71 2.56 -23.17
N GLU A 126 17.59 3.08 -24.06
CA GLU A 126 18.22 4.38 -23.86
C GLU A 126 17.14 5.48 -23.80
N PRO A 127 17.35 6.53 -23.01
CA PRO A 127 16.43 7.66 -22.98
C PRO A 127 16.53 8.49 -24.27
N PRO A 128 15.49 9.29 -24.60
CA PRO A 128 15.56 10.25 -25.68
C PRO A 128 16.75 11.21 -25.50
N GLU A 129 17.46 11.51 -26.63
CA GLU A 129 18.56 12.45 -26.62
C GLU A 129 18.08 13.91 -26.60
N GLY A 130 18.90 14.78 -25.99
CA GLY A 130 18.68 16.21 -25.94
C GLY A 130 17.67 16.62 -24.88
N GLU A 131 17.07 17.79 -25.09
CA GLU A 131 16.08 18.34 -24.17
C GLU A 131 14.75 17.58 -24.27
N VAL A 132 14.22 17.18 -23.12
CA VAL A 132 12.93 16.51 -23.01
C VAL A 132 11.99 17.29 -22.10
N ARG A 133 10.70 17.16 -22.37
CA ARG A 133 9.64 17.63 -21.48
C ARG A 133 8.82 16.43 -21.00
N ILE A 134 8.66 16.32 -19.69
CA ILE A 134 7.96 15.21 -19.05
C ILE A 134 6.78 15.74 -18.28
N VAL A 135 5.65 15.03 -18.33
CA VAL A 135 4.55 15.18 -17.41
C VAL A 135 4.28 13.82 -16.77
N GLY A 136 4.07 13.84 -15.47
CA GLY A 136 3.81 12.62 -14.70
C GLY A 136 3.36 12.95 -13.28
N THR A 137 3.31 11.93 -12.46
CA THR A 137 2.85 12.04 -11.07
C THR A 137 4.03 12.10 -10.11
N ALA A 138 4.06 13.10 -9.22
CA ALA A 138 5.07 13.22 -8.17
C ALA A 138 4.91 12.09 -7.13
N ARG A 139 6.03 11.55 -6.71
CA ARG A 139 6.10 10.44 -5.76
C ARG A 139 7.23 10.69 -4.76
N ILE A 140 7.06 10.19 -3.55
CA ILE A 140 8.08 10.27 -2.50
C ILE A 140 9.00 9.05 -2.48
N SER A 141 10.15 9.21 -1.84
CA SER A 141 11.14 8.15 -1.65
C SER A 141 10.54 6.90 -1.01
N GLU A 142 10.95 5.72 -1.50
CA GLU A 142 10.58 4.44 -0.91
C GLU A 142 11.53 4.08 0.23
N SER A 143 11.06 4.14 1.47
CA SER A 143 11.87 3.78 2.63
C SER A 143 11.92 2.27 2.88
N ARG A 144 13.04 1.80 3.44
CA ARG A 144 13.21 0.41 3.86
C ARG A 144 12.32 0.07 5.06
N ARG A 145 11.53 -0.99 4.94
CA ARG A 145 10.75 -1.52 6.07
C ARG A 145 11.58 -2.47 6.93
N THR A 146 11.24 -2.58 8.21
CA THR A 146 11.87 -3.53 9.12
C THR A 146 11.80 -4.96 8.56
N GLY A 147 12.95 -5.66 8.53
CA GLY A 147 13.07 -7.03 8.01
C GLY A 147 13.37 -7.13 6.51
N GLN A 148 13.42 -6.02 5.77
CA GLN A 148 13.88 -6.03 4.39
C GLN A 148 15.41 -5.92 4.31
N SER A 149 16.00 -6.50 3.25
CA SER A 149 17.43 -6.40 2.98
C SER A 149 17.84 -4.95 2.73
N ALA A 150 19.02 -4.56 3.20
CA ALA A 150 19.64 -3.31 2.82
C ALA A 150 20.21 -3.44 1.39
N GLU A 151 20.27 -2.31 0.69
CA GLU A 151 21.03 -2.23 -0.56
C GLU A 151 22.52 -2.43 -0.28
N ALA A 152 23.26 -2.95 -1.26
CA ALA A 152 24.71 -3.06 -1.17
C ALA A 152 25.35 -1.66 -1.17
N PRO A 153 26.51 -1.47 -0.54
CA PRO A 153 27.26 -0.23 -0.66
C PRO A 153 27.92 -0.09 -2.05
N GLY A 154 28.25 1.14 -2.43
CA GLY A 154 28.87 1.47 -3.73
C GLY A 154 27.84 1.72 -4.83
N ASP A 155 28.31 2.07 -6.02
CA ASP A 155 27.45 2.38 -7.16
C ASP A 155 26.74 1.13 -7.66
N LEU A 156 25.42 1.20 -7.75
CA LEU A 156 24.57 0.11 -8.17
C LEU A 156 23.85 0.46 -9.47
N ARG A 157 23.64 -0.54 -10.32
CA ARG A 157 22.77 -0.46 -11.50
C ARG A 157 21.38 -1.06 -11.26
N GLU A 158 21.21 -1.80 -10.17
CA GLU A 158 19.97 -2.42 -9.79
C GLU A 158 19.67 -2.16 -8.31
N PHE A 159 18.45 -1.71 -8.02
CA PHE A 159 17.94 -1.41 -6.69
C PHE A 159 16.68 -2.21 -6.41
N LEU A 160 16.41 -2.49 -5.15
CA LEU A 160 15.15 -3.11 -4.71
C LEU A 160 14.04 -2.06 -4.50
N ARG A 161 14.42 -0.80 -4.27
CA ARG A 161 13.53 0.33 -3.95
C ARG A 161 14.03 1.59 -4.61
N LEU A 162 13.10 2.49 -4.91
CA LEU A 162 13.43 3.84 -5.32
C LEU A 162 13.64 4.69 -4.05
N ASP A 163 14.83 4.57 -3.48
CA ASP A 163 15.29 5.31 -2.30
C ASP A 163 16.14 6.48 -2.78
N LEU A 164 15.57 7.70 -2.70
CA LEU A 164 16.20 8.92 -3.23
C LEU A 164 17.53 9.21 -2.53
N SER A 165 17.61 9.03 -1.21
CA SER A 165 18.85 9.30 -0.50
C SER A 165 19.98 8.36 -0.93
N ARG A 166 19.63 7.12 -1.29
CA ARG A 166 20.59 6.15 -1.78
C ARG A 166 21.02 6.42 -3.22
N LEU A 167 20.12 6.98 -4.03
CA LEU A 167 20.44 7.42 -5.40
C LEU A 167 21.31 8.69 -5.40
N ASP A 168 21.01 9.63 -4.50
CA ASP A 168 21.80 10.86 -4.31
C ASP A 168 23.26 10.58 -3.98
N ASP A 169 23.56 9.54 -3.21
CA ASP A 169 24.93 9.11 -2.90
C ASP A 169 25.80 8.78 -4.15
N GLN A 170 25.17 8.47 -5.30
CA GLN A 170 25.89 8.06 -6.52
C GLN A 170 25.67 8.99 -7.72
N ILE A 171 24.77 9.96 -7.63
CA ILE A 171 24.46 10.90 -8.71
C ILE A 171 25.14 12.24 -8.43
N ASP A 172 25.90 12.74 -9.40
CA ASP A 172 26.47 14.09 -9.29
C ASP A 172 25.38 15.16 -9.47
N GLY A 173 25.06 15.89 -8.41
CA GLY A 173 24.08 16.98 -8.44
C GLY A 173 23.20 17.04 -7.19
N ASP A 174 22.33 18.02 -7.16
CA ASP A 174 21.33 18.23 -6.07
C ASP A 174 20.04 17.51 -6.45
N VAL A 175 19.83 16.32 -5.89
CA VAL A 175 18.66 15.48 -6.19
C VAL A 175 17.45 15.96 -5.40
N LEU A 176 16.34 16.20 -6.09
CA LEU A 176 15.08 16.60 -5.46
C LEU A 176 14.50 15.49 -4.56
N ASP A 177 13.81 15.88 -3.49
CA ASP A 177 13.19 14.96 -2.52
C ASP A 177 11.95 14.21 -3.05
N ILE A 178 11.63 14.39 -4.33
CA ILE A 178 10.56 13.67 -5.03
C ILE A 178 11.11 13.05 -6.33
N TRP A 179 10.39 12.04 -6.80
CA TRP A 179 10.61 11.49 -8.13
C TRP A 179 9.33 11.55 -8.97
N ILE A 180 9.45 11.49 -10.28
CA ILE A 180 8.34 11.57 -11.22
C ILE A 180 8.07 10.19 -11.81
N ALA A 181 6.84 9.68 -11.67
CA ALA A 181 6.33 8.59 -12.49
C ALA A 181 5.89 9.17 -13.84
N ALA A 182 6.69 9.01 -14.88
CA ALA A 182 6.41 9.60 -16.18
C ALA A 182 5.16 8.96 -16.84
N GLU A 183 4.29 9.81 -17.36
CA GLU A 183 3.09 9.43 -18.11
C GLU A 183 3.16 9.89 -19.55
N VAL A 184 3.72 11.07 -19.79
CA VAL A 184 3.89 11.67 -21.10
C VAL A 184 5.31 12.21 -21.21
N SER A 185 5.95 12.00 -22.37
CA SER A 185 7.26 12.53 -22.70
C SER A 185 7.24 13.15 -24.11
N ASP A 186 7.93 14.28 -24.27
CA ASP A 186 8.19 14.93 -25.56
C ASP A 186 9.68 15.26 -25.65
N PRO A 187 10.46 14.60 -26.55
CA PRO A 187 10.02 13.55 -27.49
C PRO A 187 9.49 12.29 -26.78
N VAL A 188 8.62 11.57 -27.50
CA VAL A 188 7.99 10.34 -26.99
C VAL A 188 9.08 9.30 -26.68
N ASP A 189 8.96 8.68 -25.50
CA ASP A 189 9.87 7.64 -25.05
C ASP A 189 9.66 6.30 -25.78
N ASP A 190 10.54 5.34 -25.55
CA ASP A 190 10.49 4.02 -26.21
C ASP A 190 9.17 3.28 -25.87
N PRO A 191 8.47 2.73 -26.88
CA PRO A 191 7.20 2.03 -26.71
C PRO A 191 7.32 0.71 -25.89
N LEU A 192 8.51 0.21 -25.61
CA LEU A 192 8.72 -0.91 -24.68
C LEU A 192 8.39 -0.54 -23.23
N LEU A 193 8.50 0.75 -22.89
CA LEU A 193 8.20 1.26 -21.56
C LEU A 193 6.70 1.38 -21.36
N SER A 194 6.18 0.67 -20.38
CA SER A 194 4.79 0.83 -19.95
C SER A 194 4.74 1.82 -18.79
N PRO A 195 3.94 2.90 -18.85
CA PRO A 195 3.80 3.83 -17.72
C PRO A 195 3.47 3.09 -16.42
N VAL A 196 4.04 3.57 -15.32
CA VAL A 196 3.78 2.96 -14.00
C VAL A 196 2.32 3.17 -13.64
N ALA A 197 1.59 2.07 -13.43
CA ALA A 197 0.19 2.14 -13.08
C ALA A 197 -0.03 2.85 -11.73
N LEU A 198 -1.05 3.70 -11.66
CA LEU A 198 -1.54 4.23 -10.39
C LEU A 198 -2.02 3.08 -9.49
N PRO A 199 -2.02 3.27 -8.16
CA PRO A 199 -2.52 2.26 -7.25
C PRO A 199 -4.00 1.96 -7.52
N GLU A 200 -4.40 0.72 -7.35
CA GLU A 200 -5.81 0.34 -7.44
C GLU A 200 -6.60 0.99 -6.31
N LEU A 201 -7.54 1.86 -6.68
CA LEU A 201 -8.38 2.63 -5.75
C LEU A 201 -9.61 1.80 -5.34
N SER A 202 -9.37 0.73 -4.60
CA SER A 202 -10.39 -0.18 -4.07
C SER A 202 -10.45 -0.07 -2.55
N ASP A 203 -11.66 -0.07 -1.99
CA ASP A 203 -11.87 -0.10 -0.54
C ASP A 203 -11.48 -1.44 0.10
N GLY A 204 -11.22 -2.45 -0.73
CA GLY A 204 -10.94 -3.81 -0.29
C GLY A 204 -12.14 -4.50 0.39
N PRO A 205 -11.95 -5.69 0.94
CA PRO A 205 -13.04 -6.48 1.54
C PRO A 205 -13.32 -6.12 3.00
N HIS A 206 -12.81 -4.98 3.51
CA HIS A 206 -12.83 -4.64 4.93
C HIS A 206 -14.25 -4.52 5.49
N LEU A 207 -15.19 -3.92 4.75
CA LEU A 207 -16.60 -3.81 5.16
C LEU A 207 -17.25 -5.19 5.34
N SER A 208 -17.03 -6.08 4.39
CA SER A 208 -17.59 -7.45 4.45
C SER A 208 -17.07 -8.20 5.67
N TYR A 209 -15.78 -8.12 5.95
CA TYR A 209 -15.19 -8.74 7.14
C TYR A 209 -15.66 -8.10 8.45
N ALA A 210 -15.84 -6.77 8.51
CA ALA A 210 -16.37 -6.10 9.68
C ALA A 210 -17.79 -6.62 10.02
N ILE A 211 -18.66 -6.67 9.02
CA ILE A 211 -20.02 -7.19 9.16
C ILE A 211 -20.01 -8.68 9.56
N GLN A 212 -19.15 -9.49 8.96
CA GLN A 212 -19.01 -10.91 9.27
C GLN A 212 -18.64 -11.14 10.74
N TRP A 213 -17.69 -10.39 11.28
CA TRP A 213 -17.32 -10.49 12.70
C TRP A 213 -18.47 -10.11 13.63
N LEU A 214 -19.27 -9.09 13.28
CA LEU A 214 -20.47 -8.75 14.04
C LEU A 214 -21.51 -9.87 14.01
N ILE A 215 -21.77 -10.47 12.85
CA ILE A 215 -22.68 -11.60 12.71
C ILE A 215 -22.22 -12.77 13.58
N PHE A 216 -20.92 -13.10 13.57
CA PHE A 216 -20.38 -14.17 14.40
C PHE A 216 -20.53 -13.86 15.90
N SER A 217 -20.30 -12.62 16.33
CA SER A 217 -20.49 -12.24 17.73
C SER A 217 -21.95 -12.41 18.17
N VAL A 218 -22.90 -12.00 17.32
CA VAL A 218 -24.34 -12.20 17.56
C VAL A 218 -24.71 -13.69 17.62
N ALA A 219 -24.17 -14.50 16.69
CA ALA A 219 -24.41 -15.94 16.68
C ALA A 219 -23.91 -16.62 17.96
N VAL A 220 -22.75 -16.20 18.48
CA VAL A 220 -22.22 -16.70 19.76
C VAL A 220 -23.13 -16.30 20.93
N VAL A 221 -23.64 -15.06 20.95
CA VAL A 221 -24.60 -14.61 21.99
C VAL A 221 -25.86 -15.45 21.94
N ILE A 222 -26.42 -15.66 20.75
CA ILE A 222 -27.62 -16.50 20.57
C ILE A 222 -27.36 -17.93 21.04
N GLY A 223 -26.28 -18.54 20.59
CA GLY A 223 -25.89 -19.90 20.97
C GLY A 223 -25.67 -20.03 22.48
N TRP A 224 -25.02 -19.05 23.08
CA TRP A 224 -24.80 -18.98 24.53
C TRP A 224 -26.12 -18.93 25.30
N VAL A 225 -27.06 -18.05 24.92
CA VAL A 225 -28.39 -17.94 25.53
C VAL A 225 -29.16 -19.25 25.37
N LEU A 226 -29.16 -19.85 24.17
CA LEU A 226 -29.85 -21.12 23.92
C LEU A 226 -29.28 -22.27 24.76
N ALA A 227 -27.96 -22.38 24.88
CA ALA A 227 -27.27 -23.38 25.70
C ALA A 227 -27.65 -23.26 27.19
N VAL A 228 -27.72 -22.03 27.70
CA VAL A 228 -28.15 -21.76 29.07
C VAL A 228 -29.63 -22.15 29.26
N ARG A 229 -30.53 -21.70 28.37
CA ARG A 229 -31.96 -22.03 28.43
C ARG A 229 -32.23 -23.52 28.38
N TRP A 230 -31.59 -24.23 27.46
CA TRP A 230 -31.72 -25.69 27.31
C TRP A 230 -31.21 -26.45 28.54
N SER A 231 -30.13 -26.02 29.16
CA SER A 231 -29.61 -26.63 30.37
C SER A 231 -30.52 -26.40 31.58
N ILE A 232 -31.22 -25.29 31.62
CA ILE A 232 -32.24 -25.00 32.65
C ILE A 232 -33.48 -25.89 32.42
N SER A 233 -34.01 -26.01 31.19
CA SER A 233 -35.20 -26.79 30.88
C SER A 233 -35.03 -28.28 31.18
N ARG A 234 -33.87 -28.87 30.79
CA ARG A 234 -33.56 -30.28 31.10
C ARG A 234 -33.53 -30.59 32.60
N ARG A 235 -33.18 -29.63 33.44
CA ARG A 235 -33.16 -29.81 34.89
C ARG A 235 -34.51 -29.61 35.54
N ARG A 236 -35.51 -29.08 34.83
CA ARG A 236 -36.90 -28.91 35.27
C ARG A 236 -37.77 -30.12 35.01
N ASP A 237 -37.40 -30.99 34.03
CA ASP A 237 -38.14 -32.17 33.67
C ASP A 237 -37.58 -33.43 34.39
N PRO A 238 -38.24 -33.94 35.44
CA PRO A 238 -37.78 -35.11 36.20
C PRO A 238 -37.91 -36.45 35.48
N ARG A 239 -38.53 -36.48 34.29
CA ARG A 239 -38.88 -37.72 33.57
C ARG A 239 -37.79 -38.27 32.68
N SER A 240 -36.59 -37.70 32.65
CA SER A 240 -35.47 -38.17 31.83
C SER A 240 -34.38 -38.91 32.63
N SER A 241 -34.71 -39.59 33.71
CA SER A 241 -33.79 -40.59 34.27
C SER A 241 -33.88 -41.86 33.45
N PRO A 242 -32.79 -42.38 32.83
CA PRO A 242 -32.82 -43.75 32.28
C PRO A 242 -33.03 -44.68 33.48
N SER A 243 -34.07 -45.47 33.41
CA SER A 243 -34.24 -46.63 34.27
C SER A 243 -33.06 -47.56 34.07
N ALA A 244 -32.41 -47.94 35.16
CA ALA A 244 -31.34 -48.89 35.26
C ALA A 244 -31.65 -50.21 34.62
#